data_2256ee1eef55e35a26c6d04b0c5eb316
#
_entry.id   2256ee1eef55e35a26c6d04b0c5eb316
#
_cell.length_a   1.000
_cell.length_b   1.000
_cell.length_c   1.000
_cell.angle_alpha   90.00
_cell.angle_beta   90.00
_cell.angle_gamma   90.00
#
_symmetry.space_group_name_H-M   'P 1'
#
loop_
_entity.id
_entity.type
_entity.pdbx_description
1 polymer ?
#
loop_
_entity_poly.entity_id
_entity_poly.type
_entity_poly.pdbx_seq_one_letter_code
_entity_poly.pdbx_strand_id
1 'polypeptide(L)'
;MVQEKKKQHNFALIGVAGYIAIRHLKAIKETGNTLVAALDKFDSVGFIDSYFPDADFFVEFERFDRHIDKLRRAGKKVDYISICSPNYLHDSHIRFALRNEAHAICEKPVVLNPWNIDAISEYEKQTGKRVFTILQLRYHPSILALKQKIDNSPADKIHDIDLSYITSRGNWYHFS
;
A
#
# COMPACT_ATOMS: atom_id res chain seq x y z
N MET A 1 25.07 -22.41 8.40
CA MET A 1 24.47 -21.23 7.75
C MET A 1 23.48 -20.64 8.75
N VAL A 2 23.80 -19.52 9.40
CA VAL A 2 22.87 -18.80 10.28
C VAL A 2 21.84 -18.14 9.37
N GLN A 3 20.59 -18.61 9.42
CA GLN A 3 19.48 -17.90 8.78
C GLN A 3 19.36 -16.55 9.52
N GLU A 4 19.72 -15.46 8.88
CA GLU A 4 19.37 -14.13 9.37
C GLU A 4 17.85 -14.10 9.60
N LYS A 5 17.44 -13.92 10.86
CA LYS A 5 16.04 -13.71 11.21
C LYS A 5 15.54 -12.49 10.46
N LYS A 6 14.72 -12.70 9.43
CA LYS A 6 14.11 -11.61 8.66
C LYS A 6 13.37 -10.70 9.64
N LYS A 7 13.74 -9.42 9.66
CA LYS A 7 13.13 -8.44 10.56
C LYS A 7 11.63 -8.37 10.29
N GLN A 8 10.81 -8.60 11.30
CA GLN A 8 9.36 -8.46 11.23
C GLN A 8 8.99 -6.97 11.32
N HIS A 9 8.07 -6.53 10.49
CA HIS A 9 7.56 -5.17 10.46
C HIS A 9 6.10 -5.09 10.90
N ASN A 10 5.74 -3.97 11.53
CA ASN A 10 4.40 -3.65 11.93
C ASN A 10 3.70 -2.86 10.83
N PHE A 11 2.55 -3.36 10.41
CA PHE A 11 1.69 -2.73 9.41
C PHE A 11 0.42 -2.18 10.05
N ALA A 12 -0.08 -1.08 9.50
CA ALA A 12 -1.47 -0.69 9.63
C ALA A 12 -2.12 -0.66 8.24
N LEU A 13 -3.45 -0.80 8.16
CA LEU A 13 -4.18 -0.81 6.90
C LEU A 13 -5.39 0.10 6.96
N ILE A 14 -5.52 1.00 5.98
CA ILE A 14 -6.64 1.93 5.81
C ILE A 14 -7.48 1.49 4.60
N GLY A 15 -8.80 1.38 4.78
CA GLY A 15 -9.71 0.90 3.74
C GLY A 15 -9.80 -0.63 3.72
N VAL A 16 -9.79 -1.25 4.90
CA VAL A 16 -9.69 -2.71 5.04
C VAL A 16 -10.93 -3.46 4.55
N ALA A 17 -12.12 -2.87 4.55
CA ALA A 17 -13.33 -3.48 4.00
C ALA A 17 -13.37 -3.47 2.46
N GLY A 18 -12.44 -2.76 1.81
CA GLY A 18 -12.37 -2.69 0.36
C GLY A 18 -11.95 -4.00 -0.30
N TYR A 19 -12.45 -4.26 -1.51
CA TYR A 19 -12.16 -5.47 -2.29
C TYR A 19 -10.67 -5.81 -2.40
N ILE A 20 -9.81 -4.79 -2.56
CA ILE A 20 -8.38 -5.00 -2.76
C ILE A 20 -7.63 -5.31 -1.46
N ALA A 21 -8.18 -4.90 -0.32
CA ALA A 21 -7.53 -4.98 0.98
C ALA A 21 -7.14 -6.41 1.38
N ILE A 22 -7.95 -7.41 1.00
CA ILE A 22 -7.67 -8.82 1.30
C ILE A 22 -6.35 -9.29 0.67
N ARG A 23 -5.95 -8.73 -0.46
CA ARG A 23 -4.66 -9.02 -1.10
C ARG A 23 -3.50 -8.45 -0.29
N HIS A 24 -3.69 -7.26 0.30
CA HIS A 24 -2.70 -6.65 1.19
C HIS A 24 -2.56 -7.45 2.48
N LEU A 25 -3.68 -7.86 3.11
CA LEU A 25 -3.66 -8.72 4.31
C LEU A 25 -2.89 -10.01 4.05
N LYS A 26 -3.19 -10.67 2.93
CA LYS A 26 -2.50 -11.88 2.51
C LYS A 26 -1.00 -11.64 2.32
N ALA A 27 -0.62 -10.59 1.62
CA ALA A 27 0.79 -10.25 1.38
C ALA A 27 1.54 -9.93 2.69
N ILE A 28 0.92 -9.18 3.62
CA ILE A 28 1.51 -8.90 4.93
C ILE A 28 1.77 -10.21 5.68
N LYS A 29 0.80 -11.12 5.71
CA LYS A 29 0.91 -12.42 6.39
C LYS A 29 1.97 -13.32 5.74
N GLU A 30 1.94 -13.47 4.43
CA GLU A 30 2.87 -14.34 3.68
C GLU A 30 4.32 -13.85 3.73
N THR A 31 4.53 -12.55 3.91
CA THR A 31 5.87 -12.00 4.09
C THR A 31 6.38 -12.06 5.54
N GLY A 32 5.59 -12.62 6.47
CA GLY A 32 5.96 -12.82 7.86
C GLY A 32 5.87 -11.55 8.71
N ASN A 33 5.08 -10.56 8.27
CA ASN A 33 4.85 -9.31 8.97
C ASN A 33 3.54 -9.35 9.77
N THR A 34 3.31 -8.33 10.59
CA THR A 34 2.14 -8.23 11.49
C THR A 34 1.29 -7.02 11.14
N LEU A 35 -0.02 -7.20 11.10
CA LEU A 35 -0.98 -6.10 11.10
C LEU A 35 -1.29 -5.76 12.57
N VAL A 36 -1.06 -4.51 12.96
CA VAL A 36 -1.31 -4.06 14.35
C VAL A 36 -2.58 -3.20 14.46
N ALA A 37 -3.00 -2.56 13.36
CA ALA A 37 -4.21 -1.74 13.35
C ALA A 37 -4.85 -1.72 11.95
N ALA A 38 -6.17 -1.63 11.91
CA ALA A 38 -6.94 -1.50 10.68
C ALA A 38 -8.05 -0.44 10.83
N LEU A 39 -8.34 0.25 9.73
CA LEU A 39 -9.38 1.27 9.66
C LEU A 39 -10.29 1.05 8.46
N ASP A 40 -11.59 1.09 8.69
CA ASP A 40 -12.60 1.33 7.65
C ASP A 40 -13.86 1.93 8.27
N LYS A 41 -14.62 2.71 7.52
CA LYS A 41 -15.92 3.23 7.97
C LYS A 41 -16.99 2.15 8.09
N PHE A 42 -16.79 1.00 7.45
CA PHE A 42 -17.67 -0.16 7.52
C PHE A 42 -17.08 -1.19 8.49
N ASP A 43 -17.92 -1.78 9.31
CA ASP A 43 -17.56 -2.77 10.34
C ASP A 43 -17.68 -4.24 9.89
N SER A 44 -18.07 -4.47 8.63
CA SER A 44 -18.19 -5.81 8.06
C SER A 44 -16.81 -6.40 7.68
N VAL A 45 -15.92 -6.51 8.66
CA VAL A 45 -14.50 -6.82 8.47
C VAL A 45 -14.04 -8.09 9.22
N GLY A 46 -14.97 -8.94 9.65
CA GLY A 46 -14.65 -10.17 10.42
C GLY A 46 -13.63 -11.09 9.77
N PHE A 47 -13.37 -10.95 8.46
CA PHE A 47 -12.30 -11.69 7.80
C PHE A 47 -10.90 -11.29 8.26
N ILE A 48 -10.70 -10.12 8.91
CA ILE A 48 -9.40 -9.72 9.49
C ILE A 48 -8.94 -10.79 10.49
N ASP A 49 -9.85 -11.33 11.29
CA ASP A 49 -9.54 -12.34 12.31
C ASP A 49 -8.89 -13.60 11.71
N SER A 50 -9.22 -13.92 10.46
CA SER A 50 -8.61 -15.06 9.75
C SER A 50 -7.14 -14.83 9.39
N TYR A 51 -6.71 -13.58 9.35
CA TYR A 51 -5.33 -13.18 9.04
C TYR A 51 -4.59 -12.68 10.27
N PHE A 52 -5.20 -11.80 11.04
CA PHE A 52 -4.60 -11.06 12.16
C PHE A 52 -5.61 -10.84 13.29
N PRO A 53 -5.91 -11.87 14.11
CA PRO A 53 -6.92 -11.78 15.17
C PRO A 53 -6.57 -10.76 16.27
N ASP A 54 -5.30 -10.41 16.41
CA ASP A 54 -4.82 -9.46 17.42
C ASP A 54 -4.75 -8.01 16.90
N ALA A 55 -5.21 -7.74 15.67
CA ALA A 55 -5.18 -6.40 15.11
C ALA A 55 -6.33 -5.54 15.67
N ASP A 56 -6.01 -4.34 16.16
CA ASP A 56 -7.04 -3.38 16.59
C ASP A 56 -7.80 -2.81 15.38
N PHE A 57 -9.14 -2.82 15.44
CA PHE A 57 -9.97 -2.28 14.37
C PHE A 57 -10.70 -1.00 14.79
N PHE A 58 -10.76 -0.05 13.85
CA PHE A 58 -11.37 1.27 14.06
C PHE A 58 -12.33 1.61 12.92
N VAL A 59 -13.45 2.23 13.24
CA VAL A 59 -14.39 2.79 12.27
C VAL A 59 -14.22 4.30 12.07
N GLU A 60 -13.52 4.95 12.99
CA GLU A 60 -13.31 6.39 12.99
C GLU A 60 -11.82 6.70 12.82
N PHE A 61 -11.52 7.58 11.84
CA PHE A 61 -10.14 7.96 11.54
C PHE A 61 -9.43 8.61 12.74
N GLU A 62 -10.13 9.45 13.50
CA GLU A 62 -9.57 10.13 14.67
C GLU A 62 -9.11 9.14 15.75
N ARG A 63 -9.91 8.09 16.00
CA ARG A 63 -9.54 7.04 16.96
C ARG A 63 -8.35 6.22 16.48
N PHE A 64 -8.32 5.92 15.19
CA PHE A 64 -7.20 5.25 14.56
C PHE A 64 -5.92 6.11 14.64
N ASP A 65 -5.99 7.41 14.33
CA ASP A 65 -4.85 8.33 14.42
C ASP A 65 -4.27 8.36 15.84
N ARG A 66 -5.11 8.56 16.85
CA ARG A 66 -4.69 8.52 18.26
C ARG A 66 -4.06 7.18 18.66
N HIS A 67 -4.57 6.07 18.12
CA HIS A 67 -4.00 4.76 18.39
C HIS A 67 -2.61 4.60 17.76
N ILE A 68 -2.42 5.00 16.51
CA ILE A 68 -1.10 4.97 15.85
C ILE A 68 -0.09 5.82 16.62
N ASP A 69 -0.47 7.03 17.07
CA ASP A 69 0.39 7.88 17.89
C ASP A 69 0.71 7.22 19.25
N LYS A 70 -0.27 6.57 19.88
CA LYS A 70 -0.05 5.80 21.12
C LYS A 70 0.95 4.68 20.93
N LEU A 71 0.85 3.90 19.84
CA LEU A 71 1.80 2.85 19.51
C LEU A 71 3.21 3.42 19.33
N ARG A 72 3.34 4.53 18.60
CA ARG A 72 4.61 5.22 18.38
C ARG A 72 5.26 5.64 19.71
N ARG A 73 4.51 6.28 20.61
CA ARG A 73 4.99 6.70 21.95
C ARG A 73 5.39 5.51 22.82
N ALA A 74 4.73 4.35 22.65
CA ALA A 74 5.06 3.12 23.37
C ALA A 74 6.24 2.35 22.77
N GLY A 75 6.92 2.89 21.76
CA GLY A 75 8.04 2.22 21.07
C GLY A 75 7.62 1.07 20.14
N LYS A 76 6.31 0.90 19.92
CA LYS A 76 5.71 -0.12 19.02
C LYS A 76 5.26 0.54 17.73
N LYS A 77 6.12 1.33 17.10
CA LYS A 77 5.74 2.10 15.92
C LYS A 77 5.29 1.21 14.77
N VAL A 78 4.41 1.76 13.94
CA VAL A 78 4.03 1.20 12.65
C VAL A 78 5.14 1.51 11.64
N ASP A 79 5.64 0.49 10.95
CA ASP A 79 6.68 0.67 9.93
C ASP A 79 6.08 1.04 8.56
N TYR A 80 4.91 0.47 8.24
CA TYR A 80 4.21 0.66 6.97
C TYR A 80 2.72 0.88 7.18
N ILE A 81 2.14 1.83 6.45
CA ILE A 81 0.70 1.99 6.35
C ILE A 81 0.27 1.65 4.92
N SER A 82 -0.55 0.61 4.82
CA SER A 82 -1.15 0.16 3.56
C SER A 82 -2.44 0.93 3.32
N ILE A 83 -2.59 1.53 2.14
CA ILE A 83 -3.69 2.45 1.81
C ILE A 83 -4.50 1.85 0.67
N CYS A 84 -5.71 1.36 1.02
CA CYS A 84 -6.70 0.76 0.14
C CYS A 84 -8.02 1.55 0.15
N SER A 85 -7.99 2.78 0.65
CA SER A 85 -9.13 3.69 0.72
C SER A 85 -9.57 4.18 -0.67
N PRO A 86 -10.71 4.88 -0.79
CA PRO A 86 -11.11 5.53 -2.03
C PRO A 86 -10.03 6.51 -2.55
N ASN A 87 -9.90 6.59 -3.88
CA ASN A 87 -8.83 7.32 -4.55
C ASN A 87 -8.65 8.77 -4.08
N TYR A 88 -9.76 9.46 -3.77
CA TYR A 88 -9.74 10.87 -3.34
C TYR A 88 -9.14 11.07 -1.93
N LEU A 89 -8.97 9.99 -1.15
CA LEU A 89 -8.37 10.01 0.18
C LEU A 89 -6.90 9.64 0.18
N HIS A 90 -6.35 9.14 -0.94
CA HIS A 90 -4.97 8.65 -0.99
C HIS A 90 -3.96 9.70 -0.52
N ASP A 91 -4.04 10.92 -1.05
CA ASP A 91 -3.10 12.00 -0.67
C ASP A 91 -3.10 12.26 0.84
N SER A 92 -4.28 12.37 1.45
CA SER A 92 -4.40 12.63 2.89
C SER A 92 -3.85 11.47 3.74
N HIS A 93 -4.12 10.23 3.34
CA HIS A 93 -3.64 9.06 4.05
C HIS A 93 -2.14 8.81 3.85
N ILE A 94 -1.58 9.16 2.68
CA ILE A 94 -0.13 9.15 2.46
C ILE A 94 0.55 10.14 3.40
N ARG A 95 0.06 11.39 3.46
CA ARG A 95 0.61 12.40 4.38
C ARG A 95 0.48 11.98 5.84
N PHE A 96 -0.63 11.34 6.20
CA PHE A 96 -0.80 10.75 7.53
C PHE A 96 0.28 9.71 7.83
N ALA A 97 0.56 8.78 6.91
CA ALA A 97 1.59 7.77 7.07
C ALA A 97 2.97 8.41 7.29
N LEU A 98 3.35 9.34 6.41
CA LEU A 98 4.66 10.00 6.47
C LEU A 98 4.84 10.80 7.78
N ARG A 99 3.82 11.54 8.23
CA ARG A 99 3.85 12.27 9.51
C ARG A 99 3.97 11.36 10.73
N ASN A 100 3.45 10.14 10.64
CA ASN A 100 3.60 9.13 11.69
C ASN A 100 4.89 8.30 11.56
N GLU A 101 5.84 8.77 10.75
CA GLU A 101 7.13 8.11 10.52
C GLU A 101 7.00 6.69 9.96
N ALA A 102 5.92 6.41 9.25
CA ALA A 102 5.69 5.16 8.55
C ALA A 102 5.89 5.33 7.03
N HIS A 103 6.34 4.28 6.37
CA HIS A 103 6.27 4.20 4.92
C HIS A 103 4.82 4.02 4.47
N ALA A 104 4.44 4.59 3.33
CA ALA A 104 3.13 4.38 2.72
C ALA A 104 3.21 3.35 1.59
N ILE A 105 2.30 2.38 1.58
CA ILE A 105 2.06 1.48 0.44
C ILE A 105 0.66 1.81 -0.07
N CYS A 106 0.55 2.47 -1.21
CA CYS A 106 -0.70 3.03 -1.69
C CYS A 106 -1.18 2.36 -2.98
N GLU A 107 -2.48 2.05 -3.04
CA GLU A 107 -3.13 1.64 -4.27
C GLU A 107 -3.09 2.77 -5.32
N LYS A 108 -3.24 2.38 -6.56
CA LYS A 108 -3.28 3.31 -7.69
C LYS A 108 -4.68 3.94 -7.84
N PRO A 109 -4.79 5.19 -8.34
CA PRO A 109 -3.70 6.15 -8.55
C PRO A 109 -3.20 6.69 -7.20
N VAL A 110 -1.92 7.01 -7.11
CA VAL A 110 -1.33 7.51 -5.86
C VAL A 110 -1.92 8.86 -5.44
N VAL A 111 -2.26 9.71 -6.39
CA VAL A 111 -3.00 10.97 -6.23
C VAL A 111 -3.94 11.20 -7.40
N LEU A 112 -4.96 12.03 -7.22
CA LEU A 112 -5.82 12.50 -8.31
C LEU A 112 -5.32 13.79 -8.93
N ASN A 113 -4.62 14.61 -8.15
CA ASN A 113 -4.06 15.88 -8.60
C ASN A 113 -2.52 15.78 -8.66
N PRO A 114 -1.89 15.93 -9.84
CA PRO A 114 -0.44 15.86 -9.99
C PRO A 114 0.35 16.81 -9.07
N TRP A 115 -0.19 17.99 -8.75
CA TRP A 115 0.44 18.95 -7.84
C TRP A 115 0.72 18.40 -6.44
N ASN A 116 -0.03 17.38 -6.02
CA ASN A 116 0.18 16.74 -4.73
C ASN A 116 1.46 15.89 -4.70
N ILE A 117 2.02 15.52 -5.85
CA ILE A 117 3.27 14.76 -5.94
C ILE A 117 4.44 15.56 -5.36
N ASP A 118 4.52 16.86 -5.65
CA ASP A 118 5.59 17.72 -5.15
C ASP A 118 5.55 17.81 -3.62
N ALA A 119 4.35 18.00 -3.07
CA ALA A 119 4.16 18.03 -1.62
C ALA A 119 4.48 16.68 -0.95
N ILE A 120 4.09 15.55 -1.55
CA ILE A 120 4.45 14.21 -1.05
C ILE A 120 5.96 14.02 -1.10
N SER A 121 6.62 14.41 -2.20
CA SER A 121 8.08 14.31 -2.34
C SER A 121 8.81 15.13 -1.28
N GLU A 122 8.27 16.28 -0.91
CA GLU A 122 8.82 17.08 0.18
C GLU A 122 8.68 16.38 1.54
N TYR A 123 7.51 15.79 1.84
CA TYR A 123 7.34 14.96 3.04
C TYR A 123 8.28 13.75 3.07
N GLU A 124 8.52 13.07 1.95
CA GLU A 124 9.48 11.97 1.87
C GLU A 124 10.88 12.44 2.28
N LYS A 125 11.33 13.60 1.78
CA LYS A 125 12.63 14.20 2.13
C LYS A 125 12.71 14.55 3.62
N GLN A 126 11.67 15.20 4.16
CA GLN A 126 11.64 15.65 5.56
C GLN A 126 11.63 14.49 6.54
N THR A 127 10.89 13.44 6.24
CA THR A 127 10.69 12.31 7.15
C THR A 127 11.65 11.15 6.94
N GLY A 128 12.34 11.10 5.80
CA GLY A 128 13.14 9.96 5.37
C GLY A 128 12.31 8.71 5.07
N LYS A 129 10.98 8.86 4.95
CA LYS A 129 10.06 7.78 4.60
C LYS A 129 9.76 7.79 3.10
N ARG A 130 9.17 6.70 2.62
CA ARG A 130 8.93 6.48 1.20
C ARG A 130 7.48 6.12 0.94
N VAL A 131 7.00 6.51 -0.24
CA VAL A 131 5.71 6.10 -0.78
C VAL A 131 5.93 5.07 -1.88
N PHE A 132 5.28 3.93 -1.75
CA PHE A 132 5.30 2.84 -2.71
C PHE A 132 3.93 2.72 -3.36
N THR A 133 3.87 2.91 -4.67
CA THR A 133 2.62 2.73 -5.43
C THR A 133 2.49 1.30 -5.90
N ILE A 134 1.32 0.71 -5.73
CA ILE A 134 1.02 -0.63 -6.23
C ILE A 134 0.85 -0.60 -7.74
N LEU A 135 1.86 -1.13 -8.43
CA LEU A 135 1.90 -1.32 -9.88
C LEU A 135 2.21 -2.79 -10.18
N GLN A 136 1.29 -3.67 -9.78
CA GLN A 136 1.49 -5.13 -9.73
C GLN A 136 1.92 -5.75 -11.07
N LEU A 137 1.46 -5.20 -12.19
CA LEU A 137 1.83 -5.71 -13.52
C LEU A 137 3.34 -5.62 -13.81
N ARG A 138 4.07 -4.71 -13.15
CA ARG A 138 5.53 -4.64 -13.28
C ARG A 138 6.26 -5.91 -12.86
N TYR A 139 5.64 -6.69 -11.99
CA TYR A 139 6.19 -7.95 -11.47
C TYR A 139 5.62 -9.19 -12.15
N HIS A 140 4.77 -9.01 -13.18
CA HIS A 140 4.28 -10.16 -13.94
C HIS A 140 5.44 -10.83 -14.69
N PRO A 141 5.59 -12.17 -14.65
CA PRO A 141 6.72 -12.86 -15.23
C PRO A 141 6.98 -12.50 -16.70
N SER A 142 5.92 -12.39 -17.50
CA SER A 142 6.04 -12.01 -18.93
C SER A 142 6.55 -10.59 -19.11
N ILE A 143 6.17 -9.64 -18.23
CA ILE A 143 6.66 -8.25 -18.30
C ILE A 143 8.13 -8.18 -17.87
N LEU A 144 8.52 -8.93 -16.84
CA LEU A 144 9.93 -9.03 -16.44
C LEU A 144 10.78 -9.63 -17.56
N ALA A 145 10.32 -10.71 -18.19
CA ALA A 145 11.02 -11.33 -19.32
C ALA A 145 11.13 -10.37 -20.52
N LEU A 146 10.06 -9.64 -20.85
CA LEU A 146 10.08 -8.63 -21.92
C LEU A 146 11.07 -7.51 -21.59
N LYS A 147 11.04 -6.98 -20.36
CA LYS A 147 11.98 -5.96 -19.92
C LYS A 147 13.43 -6.45 -20.06
N GLN A 148 13.73 -7.64 -19.58
CA GLN A 148 15.07 -8.23 -19.70
C GLN A 148 15.51 -8.37 -21.17
N LYS A 149 14.60 -8.76 -22.06
CA LYS A 149 14.89 -8.86 -23.50
C LYS A 149 15.22 -7.49 -24.12
N ILE A 150 14.52 -6.43 -23.71
CA ILE A 150 14.78 -5.06 -24.16
C ILE A 150 16.11 -4.56 -23.59
N ASP A 151 16.34 -4.72 -22.29
CA ASP A 151 17.57 -4.27 -21.62
C ASP A 151 18.84 -4.94 -22.18
N ASN A 152 18.72 -6.17 -22.69
CA ASN A 152 19.83 -6.92 -23.33
C ASN A 152 19.98 -6.63 -24.84
N SER A 153 19.13 -5.77 -25.42
CA SER A 153 19.25 -5.37 -26.83
C SER A 153 20.38 -4.34 -27.00
N PRO A 154 21.00 -4.27 -28.22
CA PRO A 154 21.94 -3.20 -28.53
C PRO A 154 21.33 -1.82 -28.27
N ALA A 155 22.15 -0.87 -27.78
CA ALA A 155 21.70 0.46 -27.38
C ALA A 155 21.12 1.30 -28.52
N ASP A 156 21.50 1.01 -29.76
CA ASP A 156 21.03 1.65 -30.98
C ASP A 156 19.77 1.01 -31.57
N LYS A 157 19.29 -0.08 -30.97
CA LYS A 157 18.10 -0.78 -31.45
C LYS A 157 16.84 -0.01 -31.10
N ILE A 158 16.04 0.30 -32.12
CA ILE A 158 14.71 0.88 -31.98
C ILE A 158 13.69 -0.24 -31.79
N HIS A 159 12.76 -0.07 -30.87
CA HIS A 159 11.65 -0.98 -30.58
C HIS A 159 10.33 -0.28 -30.80
N ASP A 160 9.48 -0.85 -31.64
CA ASP A 160 8.07 -0.49 -31.71
C ASP A 160 7.31 -1.31 -30.68
N ILE A 161 6.50 -0.63 -29.86
CA ILE A 161 5.71 -1.26 -28.79
C ILE A 161 4.24 -0.95 -29.03
N ASP A 162 3.44 -1.98 -29.29
CA ASP A 162 1.98 -1.92 -29.29
C ASP A 162 1.47 -2.60 -28.02
N LEU A 163 0.73 -1.84 -27.19
CA LEU A 163 0.20 -2.32 -25.93
C LEU A 163 -1.32 -2.19 -25.90
N SER A 164 -2.01 -3.32 -25.86
CA SER A 164 -3.45 -3.38 -25.66
C SER A 164 -3.79 -3.96 -24.29
N TYR A 165 -4.57 -3.22 -23.49
CA TYR A 165 -5.10 -3.68 -22.22
C TYR A 165 -6.63 -3.70 -22.29
N ILE A 166 -7.20 -4.89 -22.39
CA ILE A 166 -8.65 -5.11 -22.50
C ILE A 166 -9.12 -5.82 -21.23
N THR A 167 -10.07 -5.21 -20.51
CA THR A 167 -10.69 -5.80 -19.32
C THR A 167 -12.18 -5.51 -19.28
N SER A 168 -12.95 -6.49 -18.86
CA SER A 168 -14.36 -6.28 -18.55
C SER A 168 -14.47 -5.59 -17.17
N ARG A 169 -15.50 -4.76 -17.01
CA ARG A 169 -15.81 -4.09 -15.74
C ARG A 169 -17.22 -4.48 -15.31
N GLY A 170 -17.37 -4.83 -14.04
CA GLY A 170 -18.68 -5.08 -13.45
C GLY A 170 -19.48 -3.78 -13.29
N ASN A 171 -20.79 -3.90 -13.17
CA ASN A 171 -21.71 -2.75 -13.03
C ASN A 171 -21.32 -1.83 -11.85
N TRP A 172 -20.76 -2.38 -10.78
CA TRP A 172 -20.28 -1.62 -9.60
C TRP A 172 -19.25 -0.53 -9.95
N TYR A 173 -18.48 -0.72 -11.01
CA TYR A 173 -17.46 0.25 -11.43
C TYR A 173 -18.06 1.57 -11.93
N HIS A 174 -19.29 1.54 -12.41
CA HIS A 174 -19.98 2.71 -12.95
C HIS A 174 -20.72 3.51 -11.87
N PHE A 175 -20.77 2.99 -10.65
CA PHE A 175 -21.50 3.58 -9.51
C PHE A 175 -20.56 3.95 -8.34
N SER A 176 -19.24 3.79 -8.50
CA SER A 176 -18.24 4.10 -7.45
C SER A 176 -17.59 5.45 -7.66
#